data_21c53c7efb6e77b874dfe73a39f6d305
#
_entry.id   21c53c7efb6e77b874dfe73a39f6d305
#
_cell.length_a   1.000
_cell.length_b   1.000
_cell.length_c   1.000
_cell.angle_alpha   90.00
_cell.angle_beta   90.00
_cell.angle_gamma   90.00
#
_symmetry.space_group_name_H-M   'P 1'
#
loop_
_entity.id
_entity.type
_entity.pdbx_description
1 polymer ?
#
loop_
_entity_poly.entity_id
_entity_poly.type
_entity_poly.pdbx_seq_one_letter_code
_entity_poly.pdbx_strand_id
1 'polypeptide(L)'
;MLTDPRELVSRKSVNAFINTNPWDSFPDAEGRRDRRWRAGQPVEIIGLAGTGGKMRSGMPAASASVWVNQEGRVRFGHQETDSPGEAITGCPVILGDGELVVQDGGARHPRTALGAGQEGKSLWLVVVDGRQPGYSEGMTLGEIARVMRKLGCWVATNLDGGGSSVMGLVDQNGRMKIVNQPPGGRIRPLPMILALGTPKVAGSKKR
;
A
#
# COMPACT_ATOMS: atom_id res chain seq x y z
N MET A 1 -6.60 -13.58 5.19
CA MET A 1 -8.05 -13.43 4.93
C MET A 1 -8.37 -11.99 4.63
N LEU A 2 -9.33 -11.76 3.75
CA LEU A 2 -9.82 -10.42 3.42
C LEU A 2 -10.64 -9.83 4.56
N THR A 3 -10.40 -8.56 4.89
CA THR A 3 -11.06 -7.84 5.99
C THR A 3 -11.40 -6.43 5.52
N ASP A 4 -12.48 -5.84 6.01
CA ASP A 4 -12.77 -4.42 5.76
C ASP A 4 -11.59 -3.59 6.30
N PRO A 5 -10.96 -2.73 5.49
CA PRO A 5 -9.82 -1.94 5.95
C PRO A 5 -10.13 -1.05 7.15
N ARG A 6 -11.37 -0.66 7.37
CA ARG A 6 -11.79 0.10 8.55
C ARG A 6 -11.69 -0.73 9.84
N GLU A 7 -11.89 -2.05 9.76
CA GLU A 7 -11.70 -2.96 10.89
C GLU A 7 -10.22 -3.21 11.18
N LEU A 8 -9.37 -3.21 10.15
CA LEU A 8 -7.92 -3.36 10.33
C LEU A 8 -7.30 -2.19 11.11
N VAL A 9 -7.86 -0.99 11.02
CA VAL A 9 -7.38 0.21 11.74
C VAL A 9 -7.98 0.40 13.12
N SER A 10 -9.14 -0.19 13.41
CA SER A 10 -9.91 0.03 14.65
C SER A 10 -9.16 -0.38 15.94
N ARG A 11 -8.11 -1.17 15.82
CA ARG A 11 -7.36 -1.75 16.95
C ARG A 11 -6.10 -0.97 17.34
N LYS A 12 -5.76 0.14 16.66
CA LYS A 12 -4.50 0.88 16.84
C LYS A 12 -4.75 2.39 16.75
N SER A 13 -3.83 3.18 17.30
CA SER A 13 -3.80 4.64 17.09
C SER A 13 -3.29 4.93 15.68
N VAL A 14 -4.15 4.78 14.69
CA VAL A 14 -3.85 4.99 13.27
C VAL A 14 -4.36 6.36 12.86
N ASN A 15 -3.55 7.15 12.20
CA ASN A 15 -3.90 8.47 11.66
C ASN A 15 -4.25 8.41 10.18
N ALA A 16 -3.59 7.51 9.44
CA ALA A 16 -3.80 7.32 8.00
C ALA A 16 -3.54 5.87 7.60
N PHE A 17 -4.16 5.42 6.52
CA PHE A 17 -3.82 4.15 5.89
C PHE A 17 -4.02 4.18 4.37
N ILE A 18 -3.32 3.29 3.67
CA ILE A 18 -3.54 2.93 2.26
C ILE A 18 -3.51 1.40 2.10
N ASN A 19 -4.06 0.89 0.99
CA ASN A 19 -3.86 -0.49 0.57
C ASN A 19 -2.40 -0.73 0.17
N THR A 20 -1.96 -1.99 0.12
CA THR A 20 -0.56 -2.36 -0.08
C THR A 20 -0.36 -3.40 -1.18
N ASN A 21 0.04 -4.60 -0.79
CA ASN A 21 0.45 -5.69 -1.67
C ASN A 21 -0.65 -6.12 -2.64
N PRO A 22 -0.30 -6.51 -3.87
CA PRO A 22 -1.17 -7.33 -4.68
C PRO A 22 -1.43 -8.69 -4.02
N TRP A 23 -2.53 -9.30 -4.37
CA TRP A 23 -2.99 -10.56 -3.81
C TRP A 23 -3.94 -11.27 -4.76
N ASP A 24 -4.14 -12.59 -4.57
CA ASP A 24 -5.13 -13.36 -5.32
C ASP A 24 -5.75 -14.44 -4.42
N SER A 25 -6.89 -15.03 -4.83
CA SER A 25 -7.45 -16.18 -4.15
C SER A 25 -6.59 -17.41 -4.39
N PHE A 26 -6.62 -18.35 -3.45
CA PHE A 26 -6.05 -19.68 -3.71
C PHE A 26 -6.83 -20.37 -4.85
N PRO A 27 -6.14 -21.12 -5.71
CA PRO A 27 -6.81 -21.92 -6.72
C PRO A 27 -7.59 -23.08 -6.07
N ASP A 28 -8.68 -23.48 -6.69
CA ASP A 28 -9.37 -24.76 -6.38
C ASP A 28 -8.61 -25.97 -6.99
N ALA A 29 -9.15 -27.16 -6.84
CA ALA A 29 -8.54 -28.39 -7.34
C ALA A 29 -8.35 -28.39 -8.86
N GLU A 30 -9.15 -27.61 -9.59
CA GLU A 30 -9.07 -27.43 -11.05
C GLU A 30 -8.26 -26.19 -11.45
N GLY A 31 -7.62 -25.49 -10.50
CA GLY A 31 -6.78 -24.31 -10.74
C GLY A 31 -7.57 -23.00 -10.92
N ARG A 32 -8.88 -23.00 -10.74
CA ARG A 32 -9.72 -21.81 -10.89
C ARG A 32 -9.65 -20.94 -9.66
N ARG A 33 -9.69 -19.63 -9.83
CA ARG A 33 -9.59 -18.64 -8.73
C ARG A 33 -10.91 -17.88 -8.55
N ASP A 34 -11.43 -17.85 -7.29
CA ASP A 34 -12.61 -17.08 -6.93
C ASP A 34 -12.22 -15.60 -6.65
N ARG A 35 -12.52 -14.72 -7.58
CA ARG A 35 -12.21 -13.28 -7.52
C ARG A 35 -13.41 -12.42 -7.16
N ARG A 36 -14.37 -12.95 -6.38
CA ARG A 36 -15.54 -12.19 -5.91
C ARG A 36 -15.26 -11.32 -4.68
N TRP A 37 -14.12 -11.45 -4.07
CA TRP A 37 -13.56 -10.60 -3.02
C TRP A 37 -14.52 -10.32 -1.85
N ARG A 38 -14.76 -11.31 -1.03
CA ARG A 38 -15.63 -11.22 0.16
C ARG A 38 -14.81 -11.14 1.43
N ALA A 39 -15.33 -10.41 2.45
CA ALA A 39 -14.77 -10.47 3.80
C ALA A 39 -14.71 -11.94 4.29
N GLY A 40 -13.64 -12.30 4.98
CA GLY A 40 -13.37 -13.66 5.42
C GLY A 40 -12.77 -14.61 4.36
N GLN A 41 -12.70 -14.20 3.08
CA GLN A 41 -12.12 -15.03 2.02
C GLN A 41 -10.61 -15.19 2.24
N PRO A 42 -10.09 -16.45 2.24
CA PRO A 42 -8.66 -16.69 2.27
C PRO A 42 -8.02 -16.27 0.95
N VAL A 43 -6.85 -15.61 1.04
CA VAL A 43 -6.09 -15.14 -0.12
C VAL A 43 -4.60 -15.29 0.14
N GLU A 44 -3.85 -15.37 -0.95
CA GLU A 44 -2.40 -15.36 -1.00
C GLU A 44 -1.92 -13.93 -1.23
N ILE A 45 -1.07 -13.41 -0.34
CA ILE A 45 -0.43 -12.11 -0.50
C ILE A 45 0.79 -12.30 -1.39
N ILE A 46 0.90 -11.48 -2.44
CA ILE A 46 1.98 -11.55 -3.41
C ILE A 46 3.14 -10.65 -2.95
N GLY A 47 4.36 -11.21 -2.96
CA GLY A 47 5.59 -10.54 -2.57
C GLY A 47 5.79 -10.49 -1.05
N LEU A 48 6.86 -9.82 -0.64
CA LEU A 48 7.24 -9.66 0.76
C LEU A 48 6.13 -8.93 1.53
N ALA A 49 5.74 -9.49 2.65
CA ALA A 49 4.78 -8.89 3.58
C ALA A 49 5.15 -9.25 5.01
N GLY A 50 5.30 -8.25 5.87
CA GLY A 50 5.63 -8.43 7.28
C GLY A 50 4.99 -7.36 8.15
N THR A 51 4.65 -7.72 9.38
CA THR A 51 4.17 -6.77 10.39
C THR A 51 4.42 -7.28 11.79
N GLY A 52 4.88 -6.37 12.67
CA GLY A 52 5.20 -6.69 14.07
C GLY A 52 6.25 -7.78 14.21
N GLY A 53 7.27 -7.79 13.35
CA GLY A 53 8.32 -8.79 13.33
C GLY A 53 7.91 -10.17 12.82
N LYS A 54 6.72 -10.29 12.23
CA LYS A 54 6.21 -11.57 11.70
C LYS A 54 5.98 -11.47 10.20
N MET A 55 6.55 -12.40 9.45
CA MET A 55 6.26 -12.56 8.03
C MET A 55 4.81 -13.02 7.84
N ARG A 56 4.14 -12.42 6.84
CA ARG A 56 2.73 -12.68 6.48
C ARG A 56 2.58 -13.30 5.11
N SER A 57 3.66 -13.31 4.32
CA SER A 57 3.74 -13.95 3.03
C SER A 57 4.94 -14.89 3.00
N GLY A 58 4.79 -16.06 2.39
CA GLY A 58 5.89 -16.98 2.10
C GLY A 58 6.63 -16.66 0.79
N MET A 59 6.20 -15.63 0.07
CA MET A 59 6.83 -15.25 -1.19
C MET A 59 8.13 -14.48 -0.97
N PRO A 60 9.13 -14.66 -1.84
CA PRO A 60 10.39 -13.92 -1.76
C PRO A 60 10.16 -12.42 -1.97
N ALA A 61 11.11 -11.63 -1.49
CA ALA A 61 11.17 -10.21 -1.78
C ALA A 61 11.22 -9.95 -3.29
N ALA A 62 10.59 -8.88 -3.72
CA ALA A 62 10.62 -8.41 -5.09
C ALA A 62 11.30 -7.03 -5.16
N SER A 63 11.73 -6.62 -6.34
CA SER A 63 12.40 -5.32 -6.56
C SER A 63 11.58 -4.11 -6.13
N ALA A 64 10.26 -4.25 -6.04
CA ALA A 64 9.33 -3.21 -5.59
C ALA A 64 8.97 -3.31 -4.10
N SER A 65 9.76 -3.98 -3.28
CA SER A 65 9.53 -4.09 -1.84
C SER A 65 9.88 -2.79 -1.12
N VAL A 66 9.15 -2.52 -0.04
CA VAL A 66 9.41 -1.42 0.90
C VAL A 66 9.39 -1.99 2.30
N TRP A 67 10.41 -1.70 3.09
CA TRP A 67 10.52 -2.23 4.46
C TRP A 67 11.18 -1.24 5.41
N VAL A 68 10.99 -1.48 6.69
CA VAL A 68 11.72 -0.77 7.74
C VAL A 68 12.87 -1.65 8.20
N ASN A 69 14.10 -1.14 8.09
CA ASN A 69 15.29 -1.85 8.53
C ASN A 69 15.46 -1.80 10.07
N GLN A 70 16.50 -2.48 10.57
CA GLN A 70 16.78 -2.54 12.02
C GLN A 70 17.06 -1.16 12.65
N GLU A 71 17.51 -0.19 11.85
CA GLU A 71 17.75 1.19 12.29
C GLU A 71 16.47 2.05 12.27
N GLY A 72 15.32 1.47 11.92
CA GLY A 72 14.04 2.18 11.80
C GLY A 72 13.91 3.03 10.54
N ARG A 73 14.75 2.81 9.53
CA ARG A 73 14.72 3.56 8.27
C ARG A 73 13.91 2.82 7.22
N VAL A 74 13.10 3.56 6.47
CA VAL A 74 12.39 3.01 5.31
C VAL A 74 13.35 2.79 4.15
N ARG A 75 13.28 1.61 3.54
CA ARG A 75 14.09 1.17 2.40
C ARG A 75 13.19 0.74 1.27
N PHE A 76 13.68 0.91 0.04
CA PHE A 76 13.01 0.52 -1.19
C PHE A 76 13.93 -0.37 -2.03
N GLY A 77 13.36 -1.32 -2.75
CA GLY A 77 14.09 -2.19 -3.67
C GLY A 77 13.94 -3.67 -3.35
N HIS A 78 15.00 -4.43 -3.64
CA HIS A 78 15.07 -5.85 -3.34
C HIS A 78 15.67 -6.06 -1.96
N GLN A 79 14.91 -6.71 -1.08
CA GLN A 79 15.36 -7.00 0.27
C GLN A 79 16.01 -8.38 0.30
N GLU A 80 17.30 -8.46 0.59
CA GLU A 80 18.09 -9.69 0.45
C GLU A 80 18.37 -10.44 1.75
N THR A 81 18.47 -9.77 2.90
CA THR A 81 19.15 -10.38 4.06
C THR A 81 18.42 -10.27 5.41
N ASP A 82 17.47 -9.39 5.58
CA ASP A 82 16.88 -9.15 6.89
C ASP A 82 15.42 -9.63 6.95
N SER A 83 15.02 -10.16 8.11
CA SER A 83 13.60 -10.37 8.42
C SER A 83 13.01 -9.02 8.89
N PRO A 84 12.46 -8.20 8.00
CA PRO A 84 12.01 -6.87 8.38
C PRO A 84 10.80 -6.97 9.30
N GLY A 85 10.78 -6.10 10.32
CA GLY A 85 9.64 -6.01 11.24
C GLY A 85 8.36 -5.57 10.52
N GLU A 86 8.51 -4.62 9.59
CA GLU A 86 7.43 -4.10 8.74
C GLU A 86 7.88 -4.12 7.29
N ALA A 87 7.10 -4.76 6.42
CA ALA A 87 7.41 -4.87 4.99
C ALA A 87 6.16 -5.00 4.14
N ILE A 88 6.21 -4.41 2.95
CA ILE A 88 5.19 -4.51 1.90
C ILE A 88 5.87 -4.68 0.55
N THR A 89 5.12 -5.13 -0.45
CA THR A 89 5.58 -5.18 -1.84
C THR A 89 4.56 -4.54 -2.77
N GLY A 90 5.07 -3.71 -3.67
CA GLY A 90 4.32 -3.18 -4.80
C GLY A 90 4.61 -3.92 -6.10
N CYS A 91 4.16 -3.34 -7.21
CA CYS A 91 4.45 -3.82 -8.57
C CYS A 91 4.05 -2.73 -9.60
N PRO A 92 5.01 -2.15 -10.31
CA PRO A 92 6.47 -2.16 -10.16
C PRO A 92 7.02 -0.97 -9.36
N VAL A 93 8.35 -0.85 -9.24
CA VAL A 93 9.01 0.43 -8.99
C VAL A 93 8.68 1.37 -10.15
N ILE A 94 8.36 2.62 -9.86
CA ILE A 94 7.96 3.63 -10.86
C ILE A 94 8.90 4.83 -10.90
N LEU A 95 9.66 5.06 -9.81
CA LEU A 95 10.65 6.10 -9.69
C LEU A 95 11.87 5.54 -8.95
N GLY A 96 13.05 5.71 -9.51
CA GLY A 96 14.33 5.34 -8.91
C GLY A 96 15.34 6.45 -9.14
N ASP A 97 16.10 6.82 -8.10
CA ASP A 97 17.11 7.87 -8.14
C ASP A 97 16.64 9.20 -8.76
N GLY A 98 15.38 9.56 -8.49
CA GLY A 98 14.73 10.77 -9.01
C GLY A 98 14.24 10.65 -10.45
N GLU A 99 14.49 9.54 -11.14
CA GLU A 99 14.13 9.33 -12.53
C GLU A 99 13.00 8.31 -12.70
N LEU A 100 12.20 8.49 -13.77
CA LEU A 100 11.16 7.54 -14.13
C LEU A 100 11.80 6.23 -14.64
N VAL A 101 11.42 5.12 -14.02
CA VAL A 101 11.87 3.76 -14.42
C VAL A 101 10.77 2.97 -15.14
N VAL A 102 9.66 3.63 -15.44
CA VAL A 102 8.54 3.07 -16.21
C VAL A 102 8.32 3.87 -17.49
N GLN A 103 7.90 3.19 -18.54
CA GLN A 103 7.56 3.83 -19.82
C GLN A 103 6.20 4.51 -19.76
N ASP A 104 6.04 5.52 -20.63
CA ASP A 104 4.74 6.14 -20.90
C ASP A 104 3.80 5.18 -21.62
N GLY A 105 2.51 5.36 -21.42
CA GLY A 105 1.46 4.57 -22.06
C GLY A 105 0.85 3.51 -21.14
N GLY A 106 0.06 2.63 -21.73
CA GLY A 106 -0.72 1.62 -21.02
C GLY A 106 -2.06 2.13 -20.52
N ALA A 107 -2.82 1.24 -19.88
CA ALA A 107 -4.18 1.55 -19.44
C ALA A 107 -4.18 2.42 -18.18
N ARG A 108 -5.13 3.36 -18.12
CA ARG A 108 -5.42 4.14 -16.93
C ARG A 108 -6.24 3.30 -15.96
N HIS A 109 -5.82 3.34 -14.70
CA HIS A 109 -6.48 2.63 -13.60
C HIS A 109 -6.45 3.47 -12.32
N PRO A 110 -7.34 3.19 -11.34
CA PRO A 110 -7.08 3.62 -9.96
C PRO A 110 -5.71 3.13 -9.53
N ARG A 111 -4.93 3.98 -8.86
CA ARG A 111 -3.56 3.68 -8.44
C ARG A 111 -3.35 3.97 -6.97
N THR A 112 -2.45 3.23 -6.37
CA THR A 112 -1.89 3.51 -5.07
C THR A 112 -0.39 3.50 -5.20
N ALA A 113 0.29 4.51 -4.65
CA ALA A 113 1.74 4.59 -4.69
C ALA A 113 2.29 5.04 -3.34
N LEU A 114 3.48 4.55 -3.03
CA LEU A 114 4.29 4.95 -1.89
C LEU A 114 5.65 5.43 -2.40
N GLY A 115 6.13 6.57 -1.90
CA GLY A 115 7.43 7.10 -2.25
C GLY A 115 8.11 7.80 -1.09
N ALA A 116 9.41 8.01 -1.22
CA ALA A 116 10.23 8.73 -0.27
C ALA A 116 11.13 9.75 -0.96
N GLY A 117 11.47 10.83 -0.24
CA GLY A 117 12.50 11.77 -0.64
C GLY A 117 13.90 11.18 -0.50
N GLN A 118 14.89 11.82 -1.13
CA GLN A 118 16.29 11.36 -1.17
C GLN A 118 16.89 11.10 0.21
N GLU A 119 16.55 11.92 1.19
CA GLU A 119 17.05 11.77 2.56
C GLU A 119 16.23 10.79 3.41
N GLY A 120 15.16 10.20 2.86
CA GLY A 120 14.27 9.30 3.60
C GLY A 120 13.48 9.92 4.76
N LYS A 121 13.46 11.26 4.84
CA LYS A 121 12.76 12.01 5.90
C LYS A 121 11.28 12.22 5.64
N SER A 122 10.85 12.03 4.41
CA SER A 122 9.47 12.26 3.98
C SER A 122 8.95 11.04 3.26
N LEU A 123 7.72 10.65 3.57
CA LEU A 123 6.97 9.63 2.86
C LEU A 123 5.73 10.26 2.22
N TRP A 124 5.45 9.85 0.99
CA TRP A 124 4.24 10.21 0.28
C TRP A 124 3.39 8.98 0.03
N LEU A 125 2.16 9.04 0.51
CA LEU A 125 1.12 8.08 0.23
C LEU A 125 0.16 8.72 -0.76
N VAL A 126 0.04 8.16 -1.94
CA VAL A 126 -0.79 8.71 -3.02
C VAL A 126 -1.79 7.67 -3.47
N VAL A 127 -3.06 8.07 -3.53
CA VAL A 127 -4.13 7.27 -4.13
C VAL A 127 -4.79 8.10 -5.21
N VAL A 128 -5.00 7.48 -6.36
CA VAL A 128 -5.66 8.05 -7.53
C VAL A 128 -6.93 7.27 -7.80
N ASP A 129 -8.06 7.95 -7.81
CA ASP A 129 -9.33 7.37 -8.23
C ASP A 129 -9.33 7.05 -9.73
N GLY A 130 -10.20 6.16 -10.16
CA GLY A 130 -10.29 5.82 -11.58
C GLY A 130 -11.40 4.83 -11.89
N ARG A 131 -11.52 4.46 -13.18
CA ARG A 131 -12.61 3.61 -13.71
C ARG A 131 -14.00 4.20 -13.43
N GLN A 132 -14.12 5.52 -13.42
CA GLN A 132 -15.34 6.26 -13.15
C GLN A 132 -15.53 7.34 -14.22
N PRO A 133 -16.20 7.01 -15.34
CA PRO A 133 -16.47 7.97 -16.43
C PRO A 133 -17.09 9.27 -15.91
N GLY A 134 -16.60 10.39 -16.37
CA GLY A 134 -17.07 11.73 -15.96
C GLY A 134 -16.51 12.22 -14.64
N TYR A 135 -15.81 11.37 -13.87
CA TYR A 135 -15.13 11.75 -12.62
C TYR A 135 -13.62 11.54 -12.71
N SER A 136 -13.16 10.31 -12.85
CA SER A 136 -11.75 9.97 -13.00
C SER A 136 -11.57 8.68 -13.78
N GLU A 137 -10.73 8.70 -14.79
CA GLU A 137 -10.32 7.50 -15.52
C GLU A 137 -9.20 6.75 -14.78
N GLY A 138 -8.44 7.45 -13.93
CA GLY A 138 -7.24 6.98 -13.30
C GLY A 138 -5.97 7.45 -13.99
N MET A 139 -4.85 6.79 -13.69
CA MET A 139 -3.54 7.11 -14.27
C MET A 139 -2.84 5.88 -14.82
N THR A 140 -2.00 6.08 -15.85
CA THR A 140 -0.97 5.13 -16.27
C THR A 140 0.17 5.10 -15.23
N LEU A 141 1.08 4.14 -15.33
CA LEU A 141 2.26 4.10 -14.44
C LEU A 141 3.19 5.29 -14.66
N GLY A 142 3.37 5.75 -15.90
CA GLY A 142 4.17 6.92 -16.20
C GLY A 142 3.55 8.21 -15.65
N GLU A 143 2.22 8.35 -15.72
CA GLU A 143 1.52 9.53 -15.17
C GLU A 143 1.69 9.62 -13.64
N ILE A 144 1.48 8.52 -12.90
CA ILE A 144 1.66 8.54 -11.44
C ILE A 144 3.13 8.70 -11.06
N ALA A 145 4.08 8.15 -11.81
CA ALA A 145 5.50 8.36 -11.59
C ALA A 145 5.88 9.85 -11.69
N ARG A 146 5.34 10.57 -12.70
CA ARG A 146 5.52 12.03 -12.81
C ARG A 146 4.91 12.79 -11.64
N VAL A 147 3.75 12.36 -11.13
CA VAL A 147 3.15 12.94 -9.93
C VAL A 147 4.07 12.76 -8.73
N MET A 148 4.56 11.53 -8.50
CA MET A 148 5.47 11.23 -7.38
C MET A 148 6.75 12.08 -7.46
N ARG A 149 7.35 12.22 -8.66
CA ARG A 149 8.52 13.08 -8.86
C ARG A 149 8.22 14.54 -8.56
N LYS A 150 7.07 15.07 -9.00
CA LYS A 150 6.65 16.44 -8.71
C LYS A 150 6.41 16.69 -7.22
N LEU A 151 6.01 15.69 -6.46
CA LEU A 151 5.86 15.74 -5.01
C LEU A 151 7.21 15.73 -4.27
N GLY A 152 8.32 15.51 -4.97
CA GLY A 152 9.66 15.48 -4.39
C GLY A 152 10.13 14.08 -4.00
N CYS A 153 9.49 13.04 -4.49
CA CYS A 153 9.98 11.68 -4.29
C CYS A 153 11.27 11.46 -5.07
N TRP A 154 12.21 10.78 -4.44
CA TRP A 154 13.43 10.26 -5.04
C TRP A 154 13.26 8.81 -5.51
N VAL A 155 12.47 8.06 -4.75
CA VAL A 155 12.09 6.68 -5.04
C VAL A 155 10.59 6.50 -4.81
N ALA A 156 9.94 5.70 -5.66
CA ALA A 156 8.54 5.35 -5.48
C ALA A 156 8.20 3.99 -6.08
N THR A 157 7.27 3.28 -5.45
CA THR A 157 6.69 2.04 -5.94
C THR A 157 5.18 2.17 -6.09
N ASN A 158 4.63 1.61 -7.19
CA ASN A 158 3.19 1.41 -7.33
C ASN A 158 2.78 0.20 -6.49
N LEU A 159 1.73 0.33 -5.72
CA LEU A 159 1.13 -0.74 -4.91
C LEU A 159 -0.03 -1.40 -5.67
N ASP A 160 -0.78 -2.30 -5.02
CA ASP A 160 -2.01 -2.82 -5.62
C ASP A 160 -2.97 -1.66 -5.95
N GLY A 161 -3.61 -1.78 -7.08
CA GLY A 161 -4.44 -0.73 -7.66
C GLY A 161 -5.87 -1.17 -7.95
N GLY A 162 -6.51 -0.47 -8.88
CA GLY A 162 -7.86 -0.80 -9.32
C GLY A 162 -8.88 -0.73 -8.18
N GLY A 163 -9.66 -1.78 -8.00
CA GLY A 163 -10.69 -1.82 -6.95
C GLY A 163 -10.15 -1.87 -5.52
N SER A 164 -8.84 -2.10 -5.32
CA SER A 164 -8.18 -2.09 -4.02
C SER A 164 -7.74 -0.71 -3.58
N SER A 165 -7.65 0.27 -4.51
CA SER A 165 -7.17 1.62 -4.20
C SER A 165 -8.06 2.31 -3.18
N VAL A 166 -7.54 2.49 -1.97
CA VAL A 166 -8.26 3.10 -0.85
C VAL A 166 -7.29 3.86 0.06
N MET A 167 -7.72 5.03 0.51
CA MET A 167 -7.04 5.83 1.53
C MET A 167 -8.02 6.23 2.63
N GLY A 168 -7.63 6.04 3.87
CA GLY A 168 -8.35 6.52 5.02
C GLY A 168 -7.51 7.47 5.86
N LEU A 169 -8.15 8.50 6.38
CA LEU A 169 -7.58 9.45 7.34
C LEU A 169 -8.47 9.54 8.57
N VAL A 170 -7.86 9.71 9.74
CA VAL A 170 -8.61 10.01 10.98
C VAL A 170 -8.92 11.50 11.03
N ASP A 171 -10.17 11.85 11.20
CA ASP A 171 -10.61 13.23 11.34
C ASP A 171 -10.32 13.78 12.75
N GLN A 172 -10.62 15.05 12.95
CA GLN A 172 -10.42 15.77 14.23
C GLN A 172 -11.19 15.14 15.40
N ASN A 173 -12.24 14.35 15.12
CA ASN A 173 -13.03 13.65 16.13
C ASN A 173 -12.55 12.23 16.38
N GLY A 174 -11.40 11.83 15.83
CA GLY A 174 -10.87 10.48 15.95
C GLY A 174 -11.60 9.44 15.10
N ARG A 175 -12.40 9.85 14.11
CA ARG A 175 -13.16 8.96 13.24
C ARG A 175 -12.41 8.72 11.94
N MET A 176 -12.28 7.45 11.55
CA MET A 176 -11.71 7.07 10.26
C MET A 176 -12.67 7.44 9.12
N LYS A 177 -12.18 8.22 8.18
CA LYS A 177 -12.89 8.57 6.92
C LYS A 177 -12.10 8.06 5.72
N ILE A 178 -12.79 7.47 4.77
CA ILE A 178 -12.23 7.20 3.44
C ILE A 178 -12.27 8.52 2.68
N VAL A 179 -11.10 8.91 2.14
CA VAL A 179 -10.91 10.24 1.53
C VAL A 179 -10.82 10.20 0.01
N ASN A 180 -10.76 9.01 -0.58
CA ASN A 180 -10.89 8.81 -2.01
C ASN A 180 -12.25 8.18 -2.35
N GLN A 181 -12.56 8.03 -3.64
CA GLN A 181 -13.79 7.42 -4.14
C GLN A 181 -13.45 6.09 -4.85
N PRO A 182 -13.50 4.94 -4.15
CA PRO A 182 -13.23 3.65 -4.75
C PRO A 182 -14.21 3.33 -5.90
N PRO A 183 -13.78 2.59 -6.94
CA PRO A 183 -14.63 2.25 -8.06
C PRO A 183 -15.93 1.55 -7.64
N GLY A 184 -17.06 2.00 -8.19
CA GLY A 184 -18.38 1.47 -7.84
C GLY A 184 -18.88 1.85 -6.45
N GLY A 185 -18.23 2.82 -5.77
CA GLY A 185 -18.62 3.32 -4.44
C GLY A 185 -18.47 2.30 -3.32
N ARG A 186 -17.75 1.20 -3.54
CA ARG A 186 -17.59 0.12 -2.56
C ARG A 186 -16.12 -0.06 -2.19
N ILE A 187 -15.85 -0.08 -0.88
CA ILE A 187 -14.55 -0.44 -0.36
C ILE A 187 -14.39 -1.96 -0.49
N ARG A 188 -13.33 -2.39 -1.19
CA ARG A 188 -12.98 -3.80 -1.30
C ARG A 188 -12.35 -4.27 0.01
N PRO A 189 -12.73 -5.45 0.56
CA PRO A 189 -11.97 -6.07 1.63
C PRO A 189 -10.53 -6.36 1.20
N LEU A 190 -9.57 -6.13 2.09
CA LEU A 190 -8.13 -6.22 1.82
C LEU A 190 -7.45 -7.23 2.75
N PRO A 191 -6.34 -7.88 2.34
CA PRO A 191 -5.59 -8.77 3.21
C PRO A 191 -4.69 -8.01 4.18
N MET A 192 -4.25 -6.80 3.80
CA MET A 192 -3.39 -5.93 4.61
C MET A 192 -3.44 -4.48 4.13
N ILE A 193 -2.99 -3.59 5.00
CA ILE A 193 -2.85 -2.14 4.77
C ILE A 193 -1.52 -1.66 5.31
N LEU A 194 -1.01 -0.56 4.77
CA LEU A 194 0.01 0.26 5.42
C LEU A 194 -0.71 1.30 6.28
N ALA A 195 -0.51 1.22 7.58
CA ALA A 195 -1.10 2.15 8.54
C ALA A 195 -0.01 3.02 9.17
N LEU A 196 -0.25 4.32 9.19
CA LEU A 196 0.59 5.30 9.87
C LEU A 196 -0.11 5.72 11.16
N GLY A 197 0.59 5.68 12.27
CA GLY A 197 0.07 6.05 13.58
C GLY A 197 1.06 6.89 14.37
N THR A 198 0.56 7.60 15.37
CA THR A 198 1.42 8.28 16.34
C THR A 198 2.00 7.23 17.29
N PRO A 199 3.32 7.21 17.52
CA PRO A 199 3.91 6.36 18.55
C PRO A 199 3.20 6.62 19.90
N LYS A 200 2.78 5.56 20.61
CA LYS A 200 2.38 5.73 21.99
C LYS A 200 3.64 6.21 22.74
N VAL A 201 3.65 7.45 23.17
CA VAL A 201 4.66 7.91 24.13
C VAL A 201 4.52 7.00 25.34
N ALA A 202 5.54 6.18 25.59
CA ALA A 202 5.60 5.35 26.79
C ALA A 202 5.40 6.31 27.98
N GLY A 203 4.31 6.10 28.73
CA GLY A 203 3.84 7.04 29.72
C GLY A 203 4.95 7.47 30.66
N SER A 204 5.08 8.78 30.82
CA SER A 204 5.77 9.34 31.98
C SER A 204 5.11 8.72 33.22
N LYS A 205 5.80 7.83 33.90
CA LYS A 205 5.41 7.45 35.25
C LYS A 205 5.25 8.75 36.03
N LYS A 206 4.01 9.12 36.33
CA LYS A 206 3.76 10.16 37.35
C LYS A 206 4.46 9.70 38.60
N ARG A 207 5.45 10.47 39.01
CA ARG A 207 6.05 10.37 40.36
C ARG A 207 5.03 10.84 41.38
#